data_39bfba0686338f19612d0b63930b1358
#
_entry.id   39bfba0686338f19612d0b63930b1358
#
_cell.length_a   1.000
_cell.length_b   1.000
_cell.length_c   1.000
_cell.angle_alpha   90.00
_cell.angle_beta   90.00
_cell.angle_gamma   90.00
#
_symmetry.space_group_name_H-M   'P 1'
#
loop_
_entity.id
_entity.type
_entity.pdbx_description
1 polymer ?
#
loop_
_entity_poly.entity_id
_entity_poly.type
_entity_poly.pdbx_seq_one_letter_code
_entity_poly.pdbx_strand_id
1 'polypeptide(L)'
;MKILYAIQGTGNGHISVAMELIPLLKNRVDVDILISGNQVELELPFDIKYRKKGFGFIFGKNGGIDFVKTFKTFDLKDFYNEIMTLPIREYDLVISDFEPVAAWAARLKNTPCIALSHQAAILDASCPKPKKSNPISTFILRNYAPSLEQIGFHYKSYNSNILSPVIRK
;
A
#
# COMPACT_ATOMS: atom_id res chain seq x y z
N MET A 1 -18.02 12.35 1.75
CA MET A 1 -17.28 11.07 1.78
C MET A 1 -15.91 11.34 2.34
N LYS A 2 -15.50 10.56 3.34
CA LYS A 2 -14.21 10.67 4.02
C LYS A 2 -13.35 9.46 3.71
N ILE A 3 -12.16 9.67 3.18
CA ILE A 3 -11.25 8.62 2.71
C ILE A 3 -9.97 8.63 3.55
N LEU A 4 -9.46 7.42 3.86
CA LEU A 4 -8.09 7.24 4.33
C LEU A 4 -7.22 6.80 3.16
N TYR A 5 -6.25 7.63 2.78
CA TYR A 5 -5.21 7.26 1.81
C TYR A 5 -3.97 6.75 2.56
N ALA A 6 -3.72 5.46 2.45
CA ALA A 6 -2.66 4.78 3.20
C ALA A 6 -1.48 4.43 2.29
N ILE A 7 -0.27 4.86 2.68
CA ILE A 7 0.94 4.83 1.87
C ILE A 7 1.99 3.95 2.53
N GLN A 8 2.54 3.02 1.76
CA GLN A 8 3.71 2.25 2.17
C GLN A 8 4.98 3.11 2.07
N GLY A 9 5.56 3.46 3.20
CA GLY A 9 6.75 4.31 3.33
C GLY A 9 8.07 3.53 3.33
N THR A 10 8.23 2.51 2.50
CA THR A 10 9.49 1.75 2.34
C THR A 10 10.30 2.15 1.11
N GLY A 11 9.89 3.21 0.43
CA GLY A 11 10.59 3.76 -0.73
C GLY A 11 9.87 4.96 -1.33
N ASN A 12 10.58 5.73 -2.15
CA ASN A 12 10.09 6.99 -2.71
C ASN A 12 9.02 6.82 -3.79
N GLY A 13 8.84 5.61 -4.36
CA GLY A 13 7.88 5.35 -5.44
C GLY A 13 6.43 5.59 -5.02
N HIS A 14 6.00 5.08 -3.88
CA HIS A 14 4.65 5.27 -3.35
C HIS A 14 4.39 6.74 -3.01
N ILE A 15 5.41 7.41 -2.44
CA ILE A 15 5.32 8.85 -2.13
C ILE A 15 5.12 9.69 -3.41
N SER A 16 5.87 9.38 -4.48
CA SER A 16 5.74 10.09 -5.76
C SER A 16 4.35 9.94 -6.36
N VAL A 17 3.75 8.75 -6.29
CA VAL A 17 2.35 8.50 -6.72
C VAL A 17 1.37 9.30 -5.85
N ALA A 18 1.55 9.27 -4.54
CA ALA A 18 0.70 9.98 -3.59
C ALA A 18 0.72 11.50 -3.82
N MET A 19 1.89 12.09 -4.14
CA MET A 19 2.03 13.52 -4.44
C MET A 19 1.13 13.98 -5.60
N GLU A 20 0.91 13.12 -6.60
CA GLU A 20 0.06 13.44 -7.75
C GLU A 20 -1.43 13.13 -7.49
N LEU A 21 -1.72 12.05 -6.77
CA LEU A 21 -3.10 11.60 -6.58
C LEU A 21 -3.84 12.32 -5.44
N ILE A 22 -3.16 12.62 -4.33
CA ILE A 22 -3.80 13.24 -3.16
C ILE A 22 -4.45 14.60 -3.50
N PRO A 23 -3.81 15.53 -4.24
CA PRO A 23 -4.46 16.78 -4.64
C PRO A 23 -5.74 16.57 -5.44
N LEU A 24 -5.75 15.59 -6.36
CA LEU A 24 -6.92 15.27 -7.18
C LEU A 24 -8.07 14.73 -6.34
N LEU A 25 -7.77 13.91 -5.34
CA LEU A 25 -8.75 13.37 -4.41
C LEU A 25 -9.29 14.46 -3.47
N LYS A 26 -8.42 15.29 -2.89
CA LYS A 26 -8.81 16.39 -1.99
C LYS A 26 -9.72 17.42 -2.64
N ASN A 27 -9.67 17.57 -3.95
CA ASN A 27 -10.61 18.43 -4.69
C ASN A 27 -12.04 17.89 -4.72
N ARG A 28 -12.28 16.64 -4.34
CA ARG A 28 -13.58 15.96 -4.46
C ARG A 28 -14.11 15.40 -3.14
N VAL A 29 -13.20 15.04 -2.24
CA VAL A 29 -13.55 14.33 -0.99
C VAL A 29 -12.61 14.75 0.13
N ASP A 30 -13.02 14.48 1.37
CA ASP A 30 -12.17 14.65 2.55
C ASP A 30 -11.15 13.49 2.64
N VAL A 31 -9.85 13.82 2.68
CA VAL A 31 -8.76 12.85 2.62
C VAL A 31 -7.82 13.03 3.80
N ASP A 32 -7.81 12.03 4.68
CA ASP A 32 -6.77 11.86 5.69
C ASP A 32 -5.66 10.94 5.15
N ILE A 33 -4.44 11.15 5.61
CA ILE A 33 -3.26 10.42 5.12
C ILE A 33 -2.67 9.59 6.25
N LEU A 34 -2.41 8.32 5.95
CA LEU A 34 -1.60 7.42 6.75
C LEU A 34 -0.33 7.06 6.00
N ILE A 35 0.80 7.06 6.69
CA ILE A 35 2.06 6.49 6.19
C ILE A 35 2.61 5.48 7.18
N SER A 36 3.05 4.33 6.68
CA SER A 36 3.76 3.33 7.50
C SER A 36 5.17 3.08 6.97
N GLY A 37 6.10 2.79 7.89
CA GLY A 37 7.53 2.64 7.58
C GLY A 37 8.33 3.94 7.75
N ASN A 38 9.66 3.80 7.79
CA ASN A 38 10.61 4.89 8.14
C ASN A 38 11.73 5.06 7.11
N GLN A 39 11.58 4.51 5.90
CA GLN A 39 12.63 4.52 4.87
C GLN A 39 12.36 5.54 3.76
N VAL A 40 11.49 6.53 4.03
CA VAL A 40 11.15 7.56 3.06
C VAL A 40 12.07 8.75 3.23
N GLU A 41 12.75 9.12 2.16
CA GLU A 41 13.59 10.33 2.08
C GLU A 41 12.79 11.54 1.56
N LEU A 42 11.74 11.29 0.76
CA LEU A 42 10.88 12.35 0.23
C LEU A 42 9.84 12.76 1.28
N GLU A 43 9.76 14.05 1.55
CA GLU A 43 8.70 14.61 2.38
C GLU A 43 7.42 14.79 1.55
N LEU A 44 6.29 14.38 2.12
CA LEU A 44 4.98 14.70 1.57
C LEU A 44 4.62 16.15 1.92
N PRO A 45 4.18 16.98 0.95
CA PRO A 45 3.76 18.36 1.21
C PRO A 45 2.33 18.43 1.80
N PHE A 46 1.92 17.40 2.56
CA PHE A 46 0.60 17.27 3.15
C PHE A 46 0.70 16.85 4.61
N ASP A 47 -0.28 17.27 5.41
CA ASP A 47 -0.39 16.81 6.79
C ASP A 47 -0.67 15.32 6.85
N ILE A 48 0.19 14.59 7.55
CA ILE A 48 0.06 13.15 7.76
C ILE A 48 -0.62 12.94 9.10
N LYS A 49 -1.85 12.45 9.06
CA LYS A 49 -2.66 12.22 10.26
C LYS A 49 -2.17 11.03 11.08
N TYR A 50 -1.75 9.96 10.42
CA TYR A 50 -1.27 8.76 11.10
C TYR A 50 0.11 8.35 10.58
N ARG A 51 1.05 8.20 11.51
CA ARG A 51 2.36 7.58 11.25
C ARG A 51 2.42 6.26 11.98
N LYS A 52 2.73 5.19 11.26
CA LYS A 52 2.78 3.82 11.75
C LYS A 52 4.14 3.20 11.42
N LYS A 53 4.58 2.23 12.22
CA LYS A 53 5.76 1.44 11.88
C LYS A 53 5.45 0.50 10.71
N GLY A 54 4.26 -0.12 10.76
CA GLY A 54 3.81 -1.07 9.78
C GLY A 54 4.69 -2.32 9.70
N PHE A 55 4.63 -2.96 8.54
CA PHE A 55 5.49 -4.10 8.21
C PHE A 55 6.28 -3.76 6.93
N GLY A 56 7.58 -3.52 7.09
CA GLY A 56 8.48 -3.24 5.96
C GLY A 56 9.32 -4.45 5.59
N PHE A 57 9.60 -4.65 4.31
CA PHE A 57 10.55 -5.66 3.85
C PHE A 57 11.97 -5.15 3.98
N ILE A 58 12.86 -6.01 4.48
CA ILE A 58 14.31 -5.76 4.47
C ILE A 58 14.88 -6.37 3.20
N PHE A 59 15.56 -5.55 2.42
CA PHE A 59 16.22 -6.01 1.19
C PHE A 59 17.63 -6.49 1.49
N GLY A 60 17.98 -7.65 0.94
CA GLY A 60 19.31 -8.21 1.01
C GLY A 60 20.27 -7.54 0.02
N LYS A 61 21.56 -7.83 0.15
CA LYS A 61 22.65 -7.28 -0.71
C LYS A 61 22.47 -7.52 -2.21
N ASN A 62 21.66 -8.52 -2.58
CA ASN A 62 21.39 -8.88 -3.97
C ASN A 62 20.07 -8.31 -4.52
N GLY A 63 19.46 -7.32 -3.83
CA GLY A 63 18.22 -6.68 -4.23
C GLY A 63 16.93 -7.49 -3.98
N GLY A 64 17.03 -8.74 -3.50
CA GLY A 64 15.89 -9.56 -3.12
C GLY A 64 15.48 -9.32 -1.64
N ILE A 65 14.27 -9.77 -1.27
CA ILE A 65 13.79 -9.68 0.11
C ILE A 65 14.57 -10.67 0.99
N ASP A 66 15.18 -10.16 2.06
CA ASP A 66 15.78 -10.96 3.11
C ASP A 66 14.69 -11.36 4.12
N PHE A 67 14.05 -12.49 3.86
CA PHE A 67 12.95 -12.96 4.70
C PHE A 67 13.37 -13.22 6.15
N VAL A 68 14.59 -13.72 6.39
CA VAL A 68 15.08 -14.03 7.72
C VAL A 68 15.22 -12.75 8.55
N LYS A 69 15.83 -11.72 7.97
CA LYS A 69 15.95 -10.43 8.65
C LYS A 69 14.60 -9.75 8.81
N THR A 70 13.77 -9.78 7.77
CA THR A 70 12.41 -9.22 7.81
C THR A 70 11.60 -9.82 8.96
N PHE A 71 11.59 -11.16 9.11
CA PHE A 71 10.86 -11.80 10.21
C PHE A 71 11.47 -11.56 11.58
N LYS A 72 12.80 -11.47 11.69
CA LYS A 72 13.47 -11.20 12.98
C LYS A 72 13.20 -9.80 13.51
N THR A 73 12.97 -8.83 12.64
CA THR A 73 12.69 -7.44 13.02
C THR A 73 11.20 -7.12 13.10
N PHE A 74 10.35 -8.05 12.69
CA PHE A 74 8.91 -7.87 12.71
C PHE A 74 8.33 -8.09 14.10
N ASP A 75 7.74 -7.05 14.66
CA ASP A 75 6.99 -7.13 15.92
C ASP A 75 5.51 -7.32 15.64
N LEU A 76 5.06 -8.57 15.73
CA LEU A 76 3.66 -8.95 15.51
C LEU A 76 2.71 -8.27 16.49
N LYS A 77 3.14 -8.07 17.74
CA LYS A 77 2.33 -7.43 18.77
C LYS A 77 2.11 -5.94 18.46
N ASP A 78 3.18 -5.24 18.12
CA ASP A 78 3.11 -3.84 17.71
C ASP A 78 2.23 -3.69 16.47
N PHE A 79 2.43 -4.51 15.45
CA PHE A 79 1.63 -4.50 14.22
C PHE A 79 0.14 -4.75 14.49
N TYR A 80 -0.19 -5.74 15.33
CA TYR A 80 -1.57 -5.99 15.74
C TYR A 80 -2.16 -4.80 16.49
N ASN A 81 -1.42 -4.18 17.41
CA ASN A 81 -1.86 -3.00 18.13
C ASN A 81 -2.12 -1.81 17.20
N GLU A 82 -1.25 -1.60 16.20
CA GLU A 82 -1.45 -0.54 15.20
C GLU A 82 -2.74 -0.74 14.40
N ILE A 83 -3.03 -1.98 13.99
CA ILE A 83 -4.28 -2.34 13.31
C ILE A 83 -5.50 -2.09 14.20
N MET A 84 -5.44 -2.55 15.46
CA MET A 84 -6.60 -2.48 16.36
C MET A 84 -6.90 -1.07 16.83
N THR A 85 -5.87 -0.23 17.01
CA THR A 85 -6.03 1.15 17.48
C THR A 85 -6.38 2.15 16.37
N LEU A 86 -6.20 1.79 15.09
CA LEU A 86 -6.54 2.66 13.97
C LEU A 86 -8.07 2.85 13.89
N PRO A 87 -8.60 4.10 13.95
CA PRO A 87 -10.03 4.36 13.92
C PRO A 87 -10.61 4.27 12.50
N ILE A 88 -10.42 3.12 11.85
CA ILE A 88 -10.73 2.90 10.44
C ILE A 88 -12.20 3.04 10.10
N ARG A 89 -13.11 2.84 11.09
CA ARG A 89 -14.57 2.95 10.91
C ARG A 89 -15.06 4.40 10.73
N GLU A 90 -14.18 5.38 10.95
CA GLU A 90 -14.49 6.79 10.67
C GLU A 90 -14.43 7.12 9.16
N TYR A 91 -13.97 6.16 8.33
CA TYR A 91 -13.79 6.33 6.90
C TYR A 91 -14.80 5.52 6.11
N ASP A 92 -15.33 6.15 5.06
CA ASP A 92 -16.23 5.51 4.09
C ASP A 92 -15.47 4.55 3.17
N LEU A 93 -14.19 4.84 2.91
CA LEU A 93 -13.31 4.08 2.05
C LEU A 93 -11.85 4.21 2.48
N VAL A 94 -11.12 3.12 2.36
CA VAL A 94 -9.66 3.08 2.46
C VAL A 94 -9.07 2.88 1.06
N ILE A 95 -8.10 3.72 0.68
CA ILE A 95 -7.24 3.50 -0.48
C ILE A 95 -5.89 3.08 0.05
N SER A 96 -5.48 1.83 -0.23
CA SER A 96 -4.19 1.30 0.19
C SER A 96 -3.22 1.28 -0.99
N ASP A 97 -2.18 2.11 -0.92
CA ASP A 97 -1.02 2.01 -1.79
C ASP A 97 -0.01 1.03 -1.16
N PHE A 98 -0.38 -0.25 -1.21
CA PHE A 98 0.37 -1.38 -0.65
C PHE A 98 0.67 -1.24 0.85
N GLU A 99 -0.17 -0.55 1.61
CA GLU A 99 0.03 -0.28 3.02
C GLU A 99 -0.73 -1.31 3.89
N PRO A 100 -0.02 -2.10 4.75
CA PRO A 100 -0.63 -3.26 5.39
C PRO A 100 -1.47 -2.91 6.63
N VAL A 101 -1.13 -1.87 7.40
CA VAL A 101 -1.84 -1.57 8.66
C VAL A 101 -3.29 -1.17 8.38
N ALA A 102 -3.50 -0.21 7.47
CA ALA A 102 -4.83 0.24 7.11
C ALA A 102 -5.63 -0.83 6.36
N ALA A 103 -4.97 -1.59 5.46
CA ALA A 103 -5.61 -2.68 4.72
C ALA A 103 -6.12 -3.79 5.67
N TRP A 104 -5.31 -4.24 6.63
CA TRP A 104 -5.73 -5.22 7.62
C TRP A 104 -6.76 -4.66 8.60
N ALA A 105 -6.63 -3.39 9.03
CA ALA A 105 -7.64 -2.73 9.87
C ALA A 105 -8.99 -2.66 9.16
N ALA A 106 -9.01 -2.30 7.88
CA ALA A 106 -10.20 -2.25 7.05
C ALA A 106 -10.85 -3.63 6.93
N ARG A 107 -10.06 -4.67 6.63
CA ARG A 107 -10.54 -6.06 6.55
C ARG A 107 -11.15 -6.55 7.87
N LEU A 108 -10.46 -6.33 9.00
CA LEU A 108 -10.93 -6.81 10.31
C LEU A 108 -12.15 -6.05 10.84
N LYS A 109 -12.32 -4.79 10.44
CA LYS A 109 -13.40 -3.93 10.90
C LYS A 109 -14.50 -3.71 9.86
N ASN A 110 -14.46 -4.45 8.74
CA ASN A 110 -15.44 -4.41 7.64
C ASN A 110 -15.61 -3.01 7.02
N THR A 111 -14.53 -2.25 6.89
CA THR A 111 -14.51 -0.97 6.14
C THR A 111 -14.09 -1.26 4.69
N PRO A 112 -14.76 -0.70 3.67
CA PRO A 112 -14.35 -0.88 2.29
C PRO A 112 -12.90 -0.46 2.06
N CYS A 113 -12.13 -1.31 1.35
CA CYS A 113 -10.73 -1.05 1.02
C CYS A 113 -10.45 -1.44 -0.43
N ILE A 114 -9.84 -0.53 -1.18
CA ILE A 114 -9.31 -0.79 -2.52
C ILE A 114 -7.78 -0.66 -2.52
N ALA A 115 -7.11 -1.56 -3.23
CA ALA A 115 -5.69 -1.41 -3.51
C ALA A 115 -5.51 -0.50 -4.73
N LEU A 116 -4.57 0.44 -4.63
CA LEU A 116 -4.19 1.32 -5.73
C LEU A 116 -2.66 1.36 -5.79
N SER A 117 -2.07 0.41 -6.53
CA SER A 117 -0.61 0.22 -6.49
C SER A 117 -0.08 -0.52 -7.71
N HIS A 118 1.23 -0.42 -7.97
CA HIS A 118 1.92 -1.26 -8.96
C HIS A 118 1.81 -2.75 -8.65
N GLN A 119 1.78 -3.12 -7.37
CA GLN A 119 1.69 -4.51 -6.92
C GLN A 119 0.35 -5.15 -7.33
N ALA A 120 -0.72 -4.38 -7.40
CA ALA A 120 -2.01 -4.84 -7.90
C ALA A 120 -1.92 -5.33 -9.36
N ALA A 121 -1.17 -4.61 -10.22
CA ALA A 121 -0.94 -5.07 -11.60
C ALA A 121 -0.12 -6.37 -11.65
N ILE A 122 0.84 -6.59 -10.74
CA ILE A 122 1.60 -7.84 -10.68
C ILE A 122 0.68 -9.02 -10.33
N LEU A 123 -0.34 -8.80 -9.52
CA LEU A 123 -1.30 -9.83 -9.11
C LEU A 123 -2.38 -10.10 -10.16
N ASP A 124 -2.70 -9.13 -11.01
CA ASP A 124 -3.74 -9.25 -12.04
C ASP A 124 -3.39 -10.33 -13.07
N ALA A 125 -4.36 -11.21 -13.35
CA ALA A 125 -4.16 -12.36 -14.24
C ALA A 125 -3.85 -11.97 -15.70
N SER A 126 -4.32 -10.82 -16.15
CA SER A 126 -4.11 -10.32 -17.53
C SER A 126 -2.72 -9.73 -17.76
N CYS A 127 -2.02 -9.34 -16.68
CA CYS A 127 -0.69 -8.76 -16.77
C CYS A 127 0.41 -9.81 -16.94
N PRO A 128 1.53 -9.47 -17.61
CA PRO A 128 2.67 -10.37 -17.75
C PRO A 128 3.20 -10.83 -16.38
N LYS A 129 3.52 -12.12 -16.29
CA LYS A 129 4.07 -12.69 -15.07
C LYS A 129 5.58 -12.94 -15.25
N PRO A 130 6.36 -12.83 -14.15
CA PRO A 130 7.77 -13.21 -14.18
C PRO A 130 7.93 -14.68 -14.62
N LYS A 131 8.91 -14.96 -15.47
CA LYS A 131 9.19 -16.33 -15.94
C LYS A 131 9.46 -17.32 -14.80
N LYS A 132 9.99 -16.85 -13.68
CA LYS A 132 10.18 -17.62 -12.45
C LYS A 132 9.38 -16.94 -11.33
N SER A 133 8.15 -17.37 -11.10
CA SER A 133 7.36 -16.95 -9.96
C SER A 133 7.69 -17.82 -8.75
N ASN A 134 7.99 -17.20 -7.62
CA ASN A 134 8.10 -17.91 -6.34
C ASN A 134 6.70 -17.93 -5.70
N PRO A 135 6.13 -19.12 -5.43
CA PRO A 135 4.80 -19.22 -4.79
C PRO A 135 4.71 -18.48 -3.46
N ILE A 136 5.79 -18.47 -2.68
CA ILE A 136 5.87 -17.75 -1.40
C ILE A 136 5.76 -16.24 -1.62
N SER A 137 6.50 -15.71 -2.59
CA SER A 137 6.42 -14.27 -2.93
C SER A 137 5.02 -13.87 -3.40
N THR A 138 4.37 -14.71 -4.20
CA THR A 138 3.00 -14.49 -4.65
C THR A 138 1.99 -14.52 -3.48
N PHE A 139 2.16 -15.47 -2.57
CA PHE A 139 1.35 -15.54 -1.35
C PHE A 139 1.51 -14.30 -0.48
N ILE A 140 2.74 -13.84 -0.27
CA ILE A 140 3.03 -12.62 0.49
C ILE A 140 2.38 -11.42 -0.18
N LEU A 141 2.58 -11.21 -1.49
CA LEU A 141 2.00 -10.09 -2.21
C LEU A 141 0.46 -10.06 -2.10
N ARG A 142 -0.20 -11.20 -2.15
CA ARG A 142 -1.68 -11.30 -2.05
C ARG A 142 -2.21 -10.98 -0.66
N ASN A 143 -1.45 -11.30 0.38
CA ASN A 143 -1.92 -11.21 1.76
C ASN A 143 -1.28 -10.05 2.53
N TYR A 144 -0.32 -9.35 1.95
CA TYR A 144 0.38 -8.26 2.61
C TYR A 144 -0.54 -7.08 2.92
N ALA A 145 -1.29 -6.62 1.91
CA ALA A 145 -2.26 -5.53 2.03
C ALA A 145 -3.59 -5.98 1.40
N PRO A 146 -4.45 -6.68 2.15
CA PRO A 146 -5.69 -7.24 1.61
C PRO A 146 -6.68 -6.13 1.22
N SER A 147 -7.37 -6.31 0.09
CA SER A 147 -8.35 -5.37 -0.43
C SER A 147 -9.55 -6.10 -1.06
N LEU A 148 -10.68 -5.41 -1.19
CA LEU A 148 -11.86 -5.92 -1.89
C LEU A 148 -11.66 -5.87 -3.41
N GLU A 149 -11.12 -4.76 -3.89
CA GLU A 149 -10.83 -4.52 -5.29
C GLU A 149 -9.39 -4.04 -5.45
N GLN A 150 -8.85 -4.20 -6.67
CA GLN A 150 -7.49 -3.84 -6.99
C GLN A 150 -7.45 -3.02 -8.27
N ILE A 151 -6.80 -1.86 -8.19
CA ILE A 151 -6.47 -1.00 -9.33
C ILE A 151 -4.94 -0.97 -9.45
N GLY A 152 -4.44 -1.47 -10.57
CA GLY A 152 -3.01 -1.58 -10.81
C GLY A 152 -2.48 -0.48 -11.74
N PHE A 153 -1.18 -0.21 -11.66
CA PHE A 153 -0.47 0.66 -12.61
C PHE A 153 0.47 -0.16 -13.48
N HIS A 154 0.33 -0.02 -14.81
CA HIS A 154 1.23 -0.64 -15.76
C HIS A 154 1.34 0.21 -17.04
N TYR A 155 2.48 0.14 -17.75
CA TYR A 155 2.71 0.91 -19.00
C TYR A 155 1.74 0.55 -20.12
N LYS A 156 1.15 -0.64 -20.06
CA LYS A 156 0.11 -1.09 -20.98
C LYS A 156 -1.14 -1.41 -20.17
N SER A 157 -2.28 -0.88 -20.59
CA SER A 157 -3.59 -1.26 -20.07
C SER A 157 -3.95 -2.65 -20.59
N TYR A 158 -4.16 -3.61 -19.69
CA TYR A 158 -4.56 -4.99 -20.01
C TYR A 158 -6.06 -5.21 -19.79
N ASN A 159 -6.65 -4.44 -18.90
CA ASN A 159 -8.09 -4.40 -18.61
C ASN A 159 -8.45 -3.05 -17.98
N SER A 160 -9.74 -2.84 -17.62
CA SER A 160 -10.25 -1.60 -17.04
C SER A 160 -9.64 -1.23 -15.68
N ASN A 161 -9.09 -2.21 -14.95
CA ASN A 161 -8.51 -2.00 -13.62
C ASN A 161 -7.00 -1.77 -13.68
N ILE A 162 -6.40 -1.82 -14.88
CA ILE A 162 -4.97 -1.56 -15.08
C ILE A 162 -4.81 -0.22 -15.79
N LEU A 163 -4.41 0.77 -15.01
CA LEU A 163 -4.24 2.16 -15.45
C LEU A 163 -2.79 2.43 -15.88
N SER A 164 -2.62 3.52 -16.62
CA SER A 164 -1.27 4.04 -16.92
C SER A 164 -0.55 4.46 -15.64
N PRO A 165 0.79 4.36 -15.61
CA PRO A 165 1.56 4.80 -14.45
C PRO A 165 1.34 6.29 -14.16
N VAL A 166 1.28 6.60 -12.88
CA VAL A 166 1.31 8.00 -12.42
C VAL A 166 2.74 8.48 -12.53
N ILE A 167 2.95 9.55 -13.30
CA ILE A 167 4.27 10.15 -13.51
C ILE A 167 4.28 11.48 -12.80
N ARG A 168 5.25 11.67 -11.92
CA ARG A 168 5.47 12.95 -11.24
C ARG A 168 5.87 14.02 -12.26
N LYS A 169 5.19 15.15 -12.20
CA LYS A 169 5.48 16.34 -13.01
C LYS A 169 6.63 17.16 -12.43
#